data_aba0220dd77e5a96a8071d19fec6516f
#
_entry.id   aba0220dd77e5a96a8071d19fec6516f
#
_cell.length_a   1.000
_cell.length_b   1.000
_cell.length_c   1.000
_cell.angle_alpha   90.00
_cell.angle_beta   90.00
_cell.angle_gamma   90.00
#
_symmetry.space_group_name_H-M   'P 1'
#
loop_
_entity.id
_entity.type
_entity.pdbx_description
1 polymer ?
#
loop_
_entity_poly.entity_id
_entity_poly.type
_entity_poly.pdbx_seq_one_letter_code
_entity_poly.pdbx_strand_id
1 'polypeptide(L)'
;MERKKMKFEILLDRFFSNFHRVLFTNLLFAVPSAVLFGLFYLLSSLIFKDVVIPFLMISMIPLFPFYSGVVAVCRNIARGDKGVPVFSTFITAVKNNFLPFLLHGLIVYIASLLSFFSISLYGSMLSQGWFFYVLLFFRDRKSVV
;
A
#
# COMPACT_ATOMS: atom_id res chain seq x y z
N MET A 1 -17.73 -10.79 39.22
CA MET A 1 -16.93 -11.56 38.25
C MET A 1 -16.56 -10.64 37.09
N GLU A 2 -15.40 -9.93 37.13
CA GLU A 2 -14.90 -9.15 36.03
C GLU A 2 -14.45 -10.11 34.91
N ARG A 3 -15.16 -10.08 33.78
CA ARG A 3 -14.69 -10.78 32.59
C ARG A 3 -13.37 -10.11 32.14
N LYS A 4 -12.30 -10.90 32.14
CA LYS A 4 -11.03 -10.50 31.57
C LYS A 4 -11.28 -10.18 30.08
N LYS A 5 -11.39 -8.89 29.73
CA LYS A 5 -11.62 -8.46 28.34
C LYS A 5 -10.58 -9.11 27.44
N MET A 6 -11.00 -9.71 26.34
CA MET A 6 -10.07 -10.26 25.37
C MET A 6 -9.16 -9.13 24.85
N LYS A 7 -7.91 -9.44 24.51
CA LYS A 7 -6.94 -8.44 23.98
C LYS A 7 -7.50 -7.65 22.79
N PHE A 8 -8.35 -8.28 22.01
CA PHE A 8 -9.01 -7.65 20.86
C PHE A 8 -10.04 -6.58 21.26
N GLU A 9 -10.86 -6.85 22.29
CA GLU A 9 -11.83 -5.85 22.82
C GLU A 9 -11.12 -4.61 23.36
N ILE A 10 -9.98 -4.79 24.03
CA ILE A 10 -9.16 -3.67 24.52
C ILE A 10 -8.62 -2.84 23.37
N LEU A 11 -8.20 -3.47 22.28
CA LEU A 11 -7.73 -2.76 21.08
C LEU A 11 -8.86 -1.98 20.42
N LEU A 12 -10.04 -2.55 20.30
CA LEU A 12 -11.22 -1.88 19.75
C LEU A 12 -11.62 -0.67 20.61
N ASP A 13 -11.70 -0.83 21.92
CA ASP A 13 -12.03 0.27 22.85
C ASP A 13 -11.01 1.43 22.70
N ARG A 14 -9.71 1.11 22.57
CA ARG A 14 -8.67 2.11 22.36
C ARG A 14 -8.78 2.80 21.00
N PHE A 15 -9.10 2.06 19.97
CA PHE A 15 -9.29 2.60 18.62
C PHE A 15 -10.48 3.58 18.59
N PHE A 16 -11.63 3.17 19.08
CA PHE A 16 -12.82 4.03 19.11
C PHE A 16 -12.66 5.26 20.01
N SER A 17 -12.03 5.11 21.18
CA SER A 17 -11.76 6.24 22.07
C SER A 17 -10.77 7.27 21.48
N ASN A 18 -9.94 6.87 20.50
CA ASN A 18 -8.99 7.74 19.80
C ASN A 18 -9.34 7.97 18.33
N PHE A 19 -10.61 7.77 17.95
CA PHE A 19 -11.04 7.85 16.55
C PHE A 19 -10.63 9.17 15.87
N HIS A 20 -10.77 10.30 16.55
CA HIS A 20 -10.34 11.60 16.04
C HIS A 20 -8.83 11.66 15.72
N ARG A 21 -7.99 10.98 16.51
CA ARG A 21 -6.53 10.89 16.28
C ARG A 21 -6.22 10.05 15.05
N VAL A 22 -6.95 8.95 14.86
CA VAL A 22 -6.83 8.10 13.65
C VAL A 22 -7.27 8.88 12.42
N LEU A 23 -8.41 9.59 12.49
CA LEU A 23 -8.90 10.42 11.39
C LEU A 23 -7.89 11.49 11.01
N PHE A 24 -7.33 12.20 11.99
CA PHE A 24 -6.33 13.23 11.75
C PHE A 24 -5.04 12.65 11.15
N THR A 25 -4.60 11.47 11.61
CA THR A 25 -3.45 10.77 11.05
C THR A 25 -3.67 10.39 9.58
N ASN A 26 -4.86 9.89 9.25
CA ASN A 26 -5.21 9.57 7.87
C ASN A 26 -5.24 10.82 6.99
N LEU A 27 -5.71 11.96 7.51
CA LEU A 27 -5.66 13.23 6.79
C LEU A 27 -4.22 13.69 6.53
N LEU A 28 -3.34 13.56 7.54
CA LEU A 28 -1.91 13.88 7.39
C LEU A 28 -1.21 12.99 6.35
N PHE A 29 -1.69 11.77 6.13
CA PHE A 29 -1.21 10.88 5.08
C PHE A 29 -1.88 11.17 3.73
N ALA A 30 -3.19 11.43 3.71
CA ALA A 30 -3.96 11.63 2.49
C ALA A 30 -3.55 12.88 1.72
N VAL A 31 -3.23 13.98 2.42
CA VAL A 31 -2.82 15.24 1.77
C VAL A 31 -1.54 15.09 0.94
N PRO A 32 -0.40 14.65 1.50
CA PRO A 32 0.81 14.44 0.69
C PRO A 32 0.61 13.36 -0.37
N SER A 33 -0.20 12.33 -0.09
CA SER A 33 -0.53 11.30 -1.07
C SER A 33 -1.26 11.88 -2.29
N ALA A 34 -2.29 12.68 -2.07
CA ALA A 34 -3.05 13.31 -3.16
C ALA A 34 -2.17 14.26 -4.00
N VAL A 35 -1.30 15.03 -3.34
CA VAL A 35 -0.36 15.93 -4.04
C VAL A 35 0.62 15.14 -4.90
N LEU A 36 1.22 14.07 -4.36
CA LEU A 36 2.17 13.23 -5.09
C LEU A 36 1.49 12.52 -6.27
N PHE A 37 0.34 11.88 -6.06
CA PHE A 37 -0.40 11.24 -7.14
C PHE A 37 -0.81 12.24 -8.22
N GLY A 38 -1.31 13.41 -7.84
CA GLY A 38 -1.67 14.46 -8.77
C GLY A 38 -0.48 14.96 -9.59
N LEU A 39 0.67 15.17 -8.94
CA LEU A 39 1.90 15.59 -9.62
C LEU A 39 2.38 14.55 -10.63
N PHE A 40 2.46 13.27 -10.20
CA PHE A 40 2.91 12.19 -11.09
C PHE A 40 1.90 11.92 -12.22
N TYR A 41 0.60 12.08 -11.97
CA TYR A 41 -0.42 12.01 -13.01
C TYR A 41 -0.24 13.10 -14.07
N LEU A 42 -0.05 14.34 -13.65
CA LEU A 42 0.20 15.46 -14.57
C LEU A 42 1.49 15.25 -15.38
N LEU A 43 2.58 14.85 -14.73
CA LEU A 43 3.84 14.56 -15.41
C LEU A 43 3.69 13.40 -16.39
N SER A 44 2.99 12.33 -16.02
CA SER A 44 2.80 11.18 -16.91
C SER A 44 1.93 11.54 -18.12
N SER A 45 0.89 12.35 -17.95
CA SER A 45 0.02 12.78 -19.04
C SER A 45 0.72 13.70 -20.05
N LEU A 46 1.71 14.48 -19.59
CA LEU A 46 2.49 15.39 -20.43
C LEU A 46 3.61 14.67 -21.20
N ILE A 47 4.26 13.69 -20.56
CA ILE A 47 5.51 13.07 -21.10
C ILE A 47 5.22 11.70 -21.71
N PHE A 48 4.36 10.89 -21.10
CA PHE A 48 4.16 9.48 -21.45
C PHE A 48 2.68 9.16 -21.72
N LYS A 49 2.18 9.50 -22.90
CA LYS A 49 0.75 9.30 -23.25
C LYS A 49 0.32 7.82 -23.15
N ASP A 50 1.23 6.88 -23.47
CA ASP A 50 0.91 5.45 -23.58
C ASP A 50 1.30 4.61 -22.34
N VAL A 51 2.07 5.17 -21.39
CA VAL A 51 2.65 4.43 -20.25
C VAL A 51 2.29 5.10 -18.92
N VAL A 52 1.06 5.60 -18.80
CA VAL A 52 0.60 6.37 -17.64
C VAL A 52 0.63 5.53 -16.35
N ILE A 53 0.18 4.28 -16.40
CA ILE A 53 0.01 3.45 -15.19
C ILE A 53 1.35 3.08 -14.53
N PRO A 54 2.35 2.51 -15.22
CA PRO A 54 3.66 2.22 -14.61
C PRO A 54 4.35 3.46 -14.05
N PHE A 55 4.21 4.60 -14.74
CA PHE A 55 4.80 5.86 -14.28
C PHE A 55 4.08 6.41 -13.03
N LEU A 56 2.76 6.29 -12.97
CA LEU A 56 1.97 6.65 -11.79
C LEU A 56 2.37 5.81 -10.56
N MET A 57 2.71 4.54 -10.76
CA MET A 57 3.18 3.65 -9.67
C MET A 57 4.47 4.15 -9.02
N ILE A 58 5.31 4.96 -9.69
CA ILE A 58 6.52 5.56 -9.10
C ILE A 58 6.16 6.45 -7.91
N SER A 59 4.97 7.07 -7.91
CA SER A 59 4.50 7.89 -6.79
C SER A 59 4.39 7.11 -5.47
N MET A 60 4.30 5.78 -5.53
CA MET A 60 4.27 4.94 -4.33
C MET A 60 5.58 5.02 -3.54
N ILE A 61 6.73 5.20 -4.21
CA ILE A 61 8.04 5.23 -3.54
C ILE A 61 8.11 6.33 -2.48
N PRO A 62 7.86 7.63 -2.81
CA PRO A 62 7.89 8.70 -1.82
C PRO A 62 6.73 8.68 -0.83
N LEU A 63 5.68 7.86 -1.04
CA LEU A 63 4.56 7.71 -0.12
C LEU A 63 4.92 6.89 1.12
N PHE A 64 5.79 5.89 0.99
CA PHE A 64 6.16 5.00 2.09
C PHE A 64 6.76 5.72 3.31
N PRO A 65 7.64 6.71 3.20
CA PRO A 65 8.05 7.51 4.34
C PRO A 65 6.89 8.12 5.13
N PHE A 66 5.85 8.64 4.47
CA PHE A 66 4.66 9.17 5.16
C PHE A 66 3.86 8.06 5.85
N TYR A 67 3.84 6.84 5.29
CA TYR A 67 3.24 5.68 5.94
C TYR A 67 3.92 5.34 7.27
N SER A 68 5.23 5.58 7.43
CA SER A 68 5.91 5.41 8.71
C SER A 68 5.31 6.27 9.83
N GLY A 69 4.85 7.46 9.50
CA GLY A 69 4.15 8.36 10.41
C GLY A 69 2.82 7.76 10.90
N VAL A 70 2.04 7.17 9.97
CA VAL A 70 0.79 6.46 10.31
C VAL A 70 1.07 5.32 11.28
N VAL A 71 2.05 4.47 10.96
CA VAL A 71 2.43 3.32 11.79
C VAL A 71 2.83 3.75 13.21
N ALA A 72 3.62 4.82 13.34
CA ALA A 72 4.06 5.33 14.64
C ALA A 72 2.89 5.83 15.50
N VAL A 73 1.96 6.59 14.91
CA VAL A 73 0.76 7.07 15.64
C VAL A 73 -0.14 5.90 16.03
N CYS A 74 -0.42 4.97 15.11
CA CYS A 74 -1.22 3.77 15.41
C CYS A 74 -0.60 2.92 16.53
N ARG A 75 0.74 2.79 16.52
CA ARG A 75 1.46 2.08 17.58
C ARG A 75 1.29 2.74 18.96
N ASN A 76 1.33 4.08 19.04
CA ASN A 76 1.12 4.82 20.28
C ASN A 76 -0.33 4.65 20.77
N ILE A 77 -1.31 4.72 19.87
CA ILE A 77 -2.72 4.45 20.21
C ILE A 77 -2.88 3.02 20.75
N ALA A 78 -2.29 2.03 20.11
CA ALA A 78 -2.34 0.64 20.54
C ALA A 78 -1.69 0.41 21.92
N ARG A 79 -0.63 1.18 22.24
CA ARG A 79 0.00 1.16 23.58
C ARG A 79 -0.83 1.85 24.66
N GLY A 80 -1.79 2.69 24.27
CA GLY A 80 -2.62 3.44 25.20
C GLY A 80 -2.01 4.77 25.66
N ASP A 81 -1.06 5.31 24.92
CA ASP A 81 -0.40 6.58 25.21
C ASP A 81 -1.33 7.76 24.95
N LYS A 82 -1.94 8.31 26.00
CA LYS A 82 -2.98 9.35 25.91
C LYS A 82 -2.48 10.78 25.69
N GLY A 83 -1.20 11.06 25.84
CA GLY A 83 -0.65 12.43 25.87
C GLY A 83 0.20 12.84 24.67
N VAL A 84 0.45 11.94 23.72
CA VAL A 84 1.43 12.20 22.64
C VAL A 84 0.78 12.99 21.48
N PRO A 85 1.33 14.14 21.09
CA PRO A 85 0.77 14.94 20.00
C PRO A 85 0.94 14.21 18.67
N VAL A 86 -0.18 14.00 17.95
CA VAL A 86 -0.23 13.25 16.70
C VAL A 86 0.70 13.81 15.64
N PHE A 87 0.65 15.13 15.41
CA PHE A 87 1.44 15.81 14.38
C PHE A 87 2.96 15.66 14.61
N SER A 88 3.43 15.93 15.82
CA SER A 88 4.85 15.82 16.19
C SER A 88 5.35 14.38 16.03
N THR A 89 4.57 13.40 16.52
CA THR A 89 4.87 11.98 16.38
C THR A 89 4.97 11.56 14.91
N PHE A 90 3.99 11.99 14.10
CA PHE A 90 3.96 11.70 12.69
C PHE A 90 5.20 12.22 11.96
N ILE A 91 5.51 13.52 12.11
CA ILE A 91 6.65 14.15 11.43
C ILE A 91 7.98 13.56 11.91
N THR A 92 8.13 13.33 13.22
CA THR A 92 9.35 12.72 13.77
C THR A 92 9.57 11.31 13.23
N ALA A 93 8.51 10.51 13.12
CA ALA A 93 8.60 9.17 12.56
C ALA A 93 8.96 9.20 11.07
N VAL A 94 8.35 10.10 10.29
CA VAL A 94 8.70 10.30 8.87
C VAL A 94 10.18 10.64 8.72
N LYS A 95 10.70 11.60 9.50
CA LYS A 95 12.11 12.02 9.43
C LYS A 95 13.07 10.88 9.81
N ASN A 96 12.79 10.21 10.93
CA ASN A 96 13.70 9.19 11.47
C ASN A 96 13.71 7.90 10.64
N ASN A 97 12.61 7.59 9.95
CA ASN A 97 12.48 6.36 9.19
C ASN A 97 12.40 6.62 7.68
N PHE A 98 12.82 7.79 7.22
CA PHE A 98 12.69 8.19 5.82
C PHE A 98 13.34 7.18 4.87
N LEU A 99 14.64 6.92 5.05
CA LEU A 99 15.40 6.05 4.15
C LEU A 99 14.96 4.58 4.19
N PRO A 100 14.75 3.92 5.35
CA PRO A 100 14.26 2.55 5.39
C PRO A 100 12.90 2.38 4.70
N PHE A 101 11.97 3.31 4.93
CA PHE A 101 10.65 3.24 4.30
C PHE A 101 10.67 3.58 2.81
N LEU A 102 11.56 4.45 2.37
CA LEU A 102 11.78 4.72 0.95
C LEU A 102 12.27 3.47 0.22
N LEU A 103 13.19 2.71 0.81
CA LEU A 103 13.64 1.41 0.28
C LEU A 103 12.50 0.39 0.21
N HIS A 104 11.64 0.34 1.23
CA HIS A 104 10.43 -0.49 1.20
C HIS A 104 9.49 -0.07 0.05
N GLY A 105 9.31 1.23 -0.16
CA GLY A 105 8.54 1.76 -1.28
C GLY A 105 9.09 1.32 -2.63
N LEU A 106 10.42 1.30 -2.79
CA LEU A 106 11.08 0.82 -4.00
C LEU A 106 10.82 -0.68 -4.24
N ILE A 107 10.90 -1.50 -3.19
CA ILE A 107 10.62 -2.95 -3.29
C ILE A 107 9.16 -3.18 -3.70
N VAL A 108 8.22 -2.47 -3.06
CA VAL A 108 6.79 -2.59 -3.40
C VAL A 108 6.52 -2.11 -4.82
N TYR A 109 7.18 -1.03 -5.26
CA TYR A 109 7.09 -0.55 -6.64
C TYR A 109 7.55 -1.62 -7.64
N ILE A 110 8.72 -2.25 -7.43
CA ILE A 110 9.22 -3.32 -8.31
C ILE A 110 8.25 -4.50 -8.34
N ALA A 111 7.76 -4.93 -7.17
CA ALA A 111 6.79 -6.02 -7.09
C ALA A 111 5.47 -5.69 -7.82
N SER A 112 5.01 -4.45 -7.71
CA SER A 112 3.82 -3.96 -8.40
C SER A 112 4.00 -3.92 -9.92
N LEU A 113 5.18 -3.47 -10.39
CA LEU A 113 5.53 -3.51 -11.82
C LEU A 113 5.56 -4.93 -12.37
N LEU A 114 6.22 -5.85 -11.68
CA LEU A 114 6.26 -7.26 -12.08
C LEU A 114 4.85 -7.85 -12.16
N SER A 115 4.00 -7.55 -11.18
CA SER A 115 2.60 -7.98 -11.19
C SER A 115 1.82 -7.38 -12.36
N PHE A 116 2.00 -6.08 -12.63
CA PHE A 116 1.34 -5.39 -13.74
C PHE A 116 1.74 -6.01 -15.09
N PHE A 117 3.03 -6.22 -15.33
CA PHE A 117 3.51 -6.84 -16.57
C PHE A 117 3.06 -8.29 -16.69
N SER A 118 3.06 -9.05 -15.60
CA SER A 118 2.55 -10.43 -15.59
C SER A 118 1.07 -10.48 -15.99
N ILE A 119 0.23 -9.65 -15.40
CA ILE A 119 -1.20 -9.58 -15.74
C ILE A 119 -1.38 -9.17 -17.21
N SER A 120 -0.61 -8.20 -17.69
CA SER A 120 -0.66 -7.74 -19.08
C SER A 120 -0.26 -8.85 -20.06
N LEU A 121 0.81 -9.60 -19.78
CA LEU A 121 1.24 -10.75 -20.58
C LEU A 121 0.21 -11.87 -20.59
N TYR A 122 -0.30 -12.26 -19.42
CA TYR A 122 -1.34 -13.29 -19.34
C TYR A 122 -2.62 -12.87 -20.06
N GLY A 123 -3.01 -11.60 -19.95
CA GLY A 123 -4.16 -11.04 -20.66
C GLY A 123 -4.00 -11.12 -22.18
N SER A 124 -2.81 -10.80 -22.71
CA SER A 124 -2.51 -10.91 -24.14
C SER A 124 -2.46 -12.37 -24.62
N MET A 125 -1.91 -13.27 -23.82
CA MET A 125 -1.88 -14.71 -24.13
C MET A 125 -3.28 -15.34 -24.17
N LEU A 126 -4.16 -14.94 -23.23
CA LEU A 126 -5.55 -15.38 -23.20
C LEU A 126 -6.33 -14.90 -24.44
N SER A 127 -6.11 -13.66 -24.88
CA SER A 127 -6.77 -13.10 -26.06
C SER A 127 -6.32 -13.76 -27.37
N GLN A 128 -5.10 -14.31 -27.43
CA GLN A 128 -4.54 -14.99 -28.59
C GLN A 128 -4.86 -16.49 -28.64
N GLY A 129 -5.67 -17.02 -27.73
CA GLY A 129 -6.09 -18.44 -27.72
C GLY A 129 -4.98 -19.43 -27.33
N TRP A 130 -3.75 -18.98 -27.06
CA TRP A 130 -2.63 -19.84 -26.67
C TRP A 130 -2.91 -20.66 -25.41
N PHE A 131 -3.69 -20.12 -24.50
CA PHE A 131 -4.10 -20.80 -23.27
C PHE A 131 -4.95 -22.06 -23.56
N PHE A 132 -5.77 -22.05 -24.60
CA PHE A 132 -6.51 -23.22 -25.04
C PHE A 132 -5.61 -24.35 -25.55
N TYR A 133 -4.54 -24.04 -26.28
CA TYR A 133 -3.57 -25.03 -26.74
C TYR A 133 -2.80 -25.65 -25.59
N VAL A 134 -2.41 -24.87 -24.57
CA VAL A 134 -1.75 -25.39 -23.36
C VAL A 134 -2.70 -26.30 -22.57
N LEU A 135 -3.96 -25.92 -22.38
CA LEU A 135 -4.96 -26.76 -21.72
C LEU A 135 -5.25 -28.05 -22.50
N LEU A 136 -5.35 -28.00 -23.85
CA LEU A 136 -5.50 -29.15 -24.70
C LEU A 136 -4.30 -30.10 -24.57
N PHE A 137 -3.07 -29.57 -24.55
CA PHE A 137 -1.86 -30.36 -24.37
C PHE A 137 -1.84 -31.13 -23.06
N PHE A 138 -2.26 -30.48 -21.95
CA PHE A 138 -2.34 -31.15 -20.63
C PHE A 138 -3.52 -32.10 -20.51
N ARG A 139 -4.62 -31.86 -21.23
CA ARG A 139 -5.78 -32.77 -21.29
C ARG A 139 -5.45 -34.09 -22.01
N ASP A 140 -4.70 -34.02 -23.10
CA ASP A 140 -4.34 -35.19 -23.90
C ASP A 140 -3.40 -36.17 -23.19
N ARG A 141 -2.58 -35.67 -22.22
CA ARG A 141 -1.72 -36.53 -21.41
C ARG A 141 -2.47 -37.41 -20.39
N LYS A 142 -3.74 -37.11 -20.07
CA LYS A 142 -4.55 -37.91 -19.13
C LYS A 142 -5.27 -39.08 -19.79
N SER A 143 -5.26 -39.17 -21.11
CA SER A 143 -5.93 -40.27 -21.87
C SER A 143 -5.01 -41.42 -22.24
N VAL A 144 -3.76 -41.45 -21.74
CA VAL A 144 -2.76 -42.52 -22.01
C VAL A 144 -2.37 -43.19 -20.69
N VAL A 145 -3.36 -43.60 -19.88
CA VAL A 145 -3.16 -44.56 -18.77
C VAL A 145 -4.32 -45.57 -18.81
#